data_a74ce0fc6dfdcd1aece13aa72650a99f
#
_entry.id   a74ce0fc6dfdcd1aece13aa72650a99f
#
_cell.length_a   1.000
_cell.length_b   1.000
_cell.length_c   1.000
_cell.angle_alpha   90.00
_cell.angle_beta   90.00
_cell.angle_gamma   90.00
#
_symmetry.space_group_name_H-M   'P 1'
#
loop_
_entity.id
_entity.type
_entity.pdbx_description
1 polymer ?
#
loop_
_entity_poly.entity_id
_entity_poly.type
_entity_poly.pdbx_seq_one_letter_code
_entity_poly.pdbx_strand_id
1 'polypeptide(L)'
;MYKIIIDSCGELTDSLKKDGHFCNVALELDVDGYRIRDDESFDQHDFLRRVKESVKGPKSSCPSPEEYMQAFEGEADHVYVVTLSGKLSGSYNSAVLAVNLYNEEHEDCGKQIYVFNSRSASIGETLIGIKVQELEESGLSFDEVVKQTEEYISSMNTFFVLETLDTLRKAGRLSNLKAFVAGTLNIKPVMGSTDEGSIQQLGQARGMKRALTKMVEDVVAATKDCEHRILAISHCNCPERAQYVKACLEKLARFKKIVIVDTAGISSMYANDGGIIIAV
;
A
#
# COMPACT_ATOMS: atom_id res chain seq x y z
N MET A 1 7.71 -20.77 13.91
CA MET A 1 8.07 -20.26 12.55
C MET A 1 7.01 -19.26 12.11
N TYR A 2 7.33 -18.17 11.32
CA TYR A 2 6.32 -17.17 10.96
C TYR A 2 6.25 -16.94 9.44
N LYS A 3 5.10 -16.43 8.98
CA LYS A 3 4.82 -16.02 7.60
C LYS A 3 4.10 -14.67 7.59
N ILE A 4 4.48 -13.80 6.66
CA ILE A 4 3.88 -12.48 6.43
C ILE A 4 3.26 -12.49 5.03
N ILE A 5 1.96 -12.37 4.97
CA ILE A 5 1.17 -12.33 3.74
C ILE A 5 0.76 -10.88 3.50
N ILE A 6 1.09 -10.34 2.35
CA ILE A 6 0.71 -8.98 1.96
C ILE A 6 -0.11 -9.10 0.68
N ASP A 7 -1.24 -8.41 0.57
CA ASP A 7 -1.91 -8.38 -0.73
C ASP A 7 -1.07 -7.56 -1.74
N SER A 8 -1.28 -7.77 -3.02
CA SER A 8 -0.37 -7.23 -4.06
C SER A 8 -0.39 -5.71 -4.22
N CYS A 9 -1.26 -5.00 -3.48
CA CYS A 9 -1.15 -3.55 -3.39
C CYS A 9 0.13 -3.13 -2.65
N GLY A 10 0.63 -3.95 -1.71
CA GLY A 10 1.90 -3.73 -1.02
C GLY A 10 3.09 -4.21 -1.84
N GLU A 11 3.91 -3.29 -2.31
CA GLU A 11 5.09 -3.59 -3.13
C GLU A 11 6.21 -4.23 -2.30
N LEU A 12 6.54 -5.48 -2.58
CA LEU A 12 7.71 -6.14 -1.97
C LEU A 12 9.00 -5.71 -2.67
N THR A 13 9.98 -5.30 -1.88
CA THR A 13 11.34 -5.09 -2.39
C THR A 13 11.98 -6.42 -2.79
N ASP A 14 13.01 -6.40 -3.64
CA ASP A 14 13.73 -7.61 -4.04
C ASP A 14 14.33 -8.38 -2.86
N SER A 15 14.68 -7.68 -1.77
CA SER A 15 15.17 -8.31 -0.54
C SER A 15 14.06 -9.06 0.18
N LEU A 16 12.86 -8.49 0.27
CA LEU A 16 11.70 -9.13 0.92
C LEU A 16 11.16 -10.30 0.11
N LYS A 17 11.16 -10.21 -1.23
CA LYS A 17 10.80 -11.34 -2.11
C LYS A 17 11.71 -12.56 -1.92
N LYS A 18 12.98 -12.34 -1.57
CA LYS A 18 13.99 -13.39 -1.34
C LYS A 18 14.05 -13.88 0.10
N ASP A 19 13.42 -13.22 1.01
CA ASP A 19 13.50 -13.48 2.46
C ASP A 19 12.84 -14.82 2.87
N GLY A 20 11.86 -15.27 2.12
CA GLY A 20 11.16 -16.54 2.38
C GLY A 20 10.04 -16.45 3.43
N HIS A 21 9.96 -15.40 4.22
CA HIS A 21 8.86 -15.17 5.15
C HIS A 21 7.70 -14.41 4.50
N PHE A 22 7.98 -13.68 3.42
CA PHE A 22 7.01 -12.86 2.72
C PHE A 22 6.34 -13.60 1.56
N CYS A 23 5.05 -13.40 1.42
CA CYS A 23 4.24 -13.95 0.34
C CYS A 23 3.21 -12.89 -0.10
N ASN A 24 2.96 -12.76 -1.40
CA ASN A 24 1.89 -11.92 -1.92
C ASN A 24 0.64 -12.74 -2.25
N VAL A 25 -0.53 -12.16 -1.97
CA VAL A 25 -1.81 -12.61 -2.53
C VAL A 25 -2.28 -11.60 -3.57
N ALA A 26 -2.38 -12.06 -4.82
CA ALA A 26 -2.54 -11.18 -5.96
C ALA A 26 -3.98 -10.70 -6.13
N LEU A 27 -4.17 -9.38 -6.26
CA LEU A 27 -5.40 -8.80 -6.80
C LEU A 27 -5.46 -9.01 -8.33
N GLU A 28 -6.62 -8.82 -8.90
CA GLU A 28 -6.81 -8.82 -10.35
C GLU A 28 -7.11 -7.42 -10.88
N LEU A 29 -6.63 -7.14 -12.07
CA LEU A 29 -6.87 -5.95 -12.85
C LEU A 29 -7.61 -6.32 -14.14
N ASP A 30 -8.48 -5.46 -14.61
CA ASP A 30 -9.17 -5.59 -15.90
C ASP A 30 -9.09 -4.27 -16.67
N VAL A 31 -8.58 -4.34 -17.87
CA VAL A 31 -8.55 -3.20 -18.80
C VAL A 31 -9.31 -3.59 -20.08
N ASP A 32 -10.53 -3.09 -20.21
CA ASP A 32 -11.42 -3.36 -21.35
C ASP A 32 -11.63 -4.87 -21.65
N GLY A 33 -11.67 -5.71 -20.60
CA GLY A 33 -11.84 -7.16 -20.69
C GLY A 33 -10.53 -7.95 -20.73
N TYR A 34 -9.38 -7.28 -20.77
CA TYR A 34 -8.09 -7.93 -20.63
C TYR A 34 -7.74 -8.05 -19.14
N ARG A 35 -7.76 -9.28 -18.63
CA ARG A 35 -7.45 -9.58 -17.22
C ARG A 35 -5.97 -9.72 -17.01
N ILE A 36 -5.48 -9.11 -15.94
CA ILE A 36 -4.09 -9.11 -15.52
C ILE A 36 -4.07 -9.48 -14.04
N ARG A 37 -3.27 -10.47 -13.69
CA ARG A 37 -3.01 -10.80 -12.29
C ARG A 37 -1.87 -9.91 -11.79
N ASP A 38 -2.03 -9.31 -10.62
CA ASP A 38 -1.03 -8.44 -10.02
C ASP A 38 0.01 -9.29 -9.24
N ASP A 39 0.77 -10.07 -9.98
CA ASP A 39 1.82 -10.96 -9.47
C ASP A 39 3.15 -10.68 -10.18
N GLU A 40 4.10 -11.61 -10.07
CA GLU A 40 5.44 -11.47 -10.66
C GLU A 40 5.44 -11.34 -12.20
N SER A 41 4.34 -11.70 -12.86
CA SER A 41 4.18 -11.56 -14.31
C SER A 41 3.69 -10.16 -14.74
N PHE A 42 3.39 -9.28 -13.80
CA PHE A 42 2.89 -7.93 -14.08
C PHE A 42 3.93 -7.07 -14.81
N ASP A 43 3.56 -6.57 -15.98
CA ASP A 43 4.33 -5.60 -16.77
C ASP A 43 3.70 -4.20 -16.65
N GLN A 44 4.35 -3.32 -15.89
CA GLN A 44 3.88 -1.95 -15.65
C GLN A 44 3.78 -1.14 -16.95
N HIS A 45 4.75 -1.28 -17.86
CA HIS A 45 4.76 -0.50 -19.10
C HIS A 45 3.63 -0.92 -20.05
N ASP A 46 3.41 -2.24 -20.21
CA ASP A 46 2.27 -2.74 -20.99
C ASP A 46 0.94 -2.33 -20.36
N PHE A 47 0.82 -2.43 -19.04
CA PHE A 47 -0.35 -2.00 -18.30
C PHE A 47 -0.67 -0.52 -18.50
N LEU A 48 0.30 0.38 -18.29
CA LEU A 48 0.11 1.83 -18.47
C LEU A 48 -0.26 2.19 -19.91
N ARG A 49 0.33 1.49 -20.90
CA ARG A 49 -0.04 1.65 -22.32
C ARG A 49 -1.51 1.29 -22.54
N ARG A 50 -1.97 0.13 -22.04
CA ARG A 50 -3.36 -0.33 -22.15
C ARG A 50 -4.33 0.63 -21.47
N VAL A 51 -4.00 1.11 -20.27
CA VAL A 51 -4.81 2.09 -19.54
C VAL A 51 -4.95 3.39 -20.31
N LYS A 52 -3.88 3.85 -20.96
CA LYS A 52 -3.90 5.07 -21.79
C LYS A 52 -4.77 4.91 -23.03
N GLU A 53 -4.82 3.72 -23.62
CA GLU A 53 -5.61 3.39 -24.80
C GLU A 53 -7.08 3.06 -24.46
N SER A 54 -7.36 2.74 -23.18
CA SER A 54 -8.68 2.29 -22.73
C SER A 54 -9.72 3.40 -22.76
N VAL A 55 -10.92 3.02 -23.24
CA VAL A 55 -12.10 3.90 -23.26
C VAL A 55 -12.84 3.89 -21.92
N LYS A 56 -12.92 2.72 -21.26
CA LYS A 56 -13.69 2.53 -20.02
C LYS A 56 -12.88 2.78 -18.77
N GLY A 57 -11.56 2.74 -18.89
CA GLY A 57 -10.62 2.76 -17.75
C GLY A 57 -10.51 1.42 -17.04
N PRO A 58 -9.46 1.25 -16.21
CA PRO A 58 -9.19 0.00 -15.52
C PRO A 58 -10.15 -0.25 -14.37
N LYS A 59 -10.33 -1.54 -14.03
CA LYS A 59 -11.03 -2.02 -12.84
C LYS A 59 -10.14 -2.97 -12.07
N SER A 60 -10.45 -3.20 -10.80
CA SER A 60 -9.75 -4.18 -9.96
C SER A 60 -10.74 -4.99 -9.13
N SER A 61 -10.34 -6.21 -8.75
CA SER A 61 -11.01 -7.05 -7.77
C SER A 61 -10.02 -7.50 -6.70
N CYS A 62 -10.50 -7.61 -5.47
CA CYS A 62 -9.71 -8.14 -4.36
C CYS A 62 -9.58 -9.66 -4.49
N PRO A 63 -8.59 -10.27 -3.81
CA PRO A 63 -8.46 -11.72 -3.74
C PRO A 63 -9.69 -12.36 -3.09
N SER A 64 -9.99 -13.59 -3.47
CA SER A 64 -11.02 -14.38 -2.84
C SER A 64 -10.57 -14.92 -1.46
N PRO A 65 -11.50 -15.35 -0.58
CA PRO A 65 -11.13 -16.02 0.65
C PRO A 65 -10.29 -17.29 0.42
N GLU A 66 -10.58 -18.05 -0.63
CA GLU A 66 -9.84 -19.27 -0.97
C GLU A 66 -8.38 -18.98 -1.31
N GLU A 67 -8.08 -17.86 -1.99
CA GLU A 67 -6.69 -17.46 -2.29
C GLU A 67 -5.92 -17.12 -1.01
N TYR A 68 -6.59 -16.49 -0.04
CA TYR A 68 -6.00 -16.26 1.28
C TYR A 68 -5.79 -17.56 2.06
N MET A 69 -6.79 -18.47 2.07
CA MET A 69 -6.68 -19.78 2.75
C MET A 69 -5.50 -20.57 2.18
N GLN A 70 -5.31 -20.60 0.87
CA GLN A 70 -4.14 -21.22 0.24
C GLN A 70 -2.82 -20.60 0.72
N ALA A 71 -2.79 -19.28 0.94
CA ALA A 71 -1.60 -18.61 1.46
C ALA A 71 -1.33 -18.91 2.94
N PHE A 72 -2.33 -19.35 3.72
CA PHE A 72 -2.15 -19.77 5.12
C PHE A 72 -1.46 -21.12 5.26
N GLU A 73 -1.45 -21.93 4.19
CA GLU A 73 -0.84 -23.26 4.20
C GLU A 73 0.68 -23.22 4.45
N GLY A 74 1.20 -24.33 4.96
CA GLY A 74 2.61 -24.53 5.26
C GLY A 74 2.90 -24.62 6.76
N GLU A 75 4.20 -24.63 7.12
CA GLU A 75 4.68 -24.98 8.47
C GLU A 75 4.71 -23.80 9.47
N ALA A 76 4.34 -22.59 9.05
CA ALA A 76 4.35 -21.43 9.93
C ALA A 76 3.27 -21.53 11.02
N ASP A 77 3.66 -21.34 12.27
CA ASP A 77 2.76 -21.29 13.42
C ASP A 77 2.08 -19.93 13.56
N HIS A 78 2.84 -18.87 13.23
CA HIS A 78 2.37 -17.48 13.22
C HIS A 78 2.18 -17.00 11.78
N VAL A 79 0.98 -16.58 11.44
CA VAL A 79 0.64 -16.05 10.13
C VAL A 79 0.06 -14.63 10.28
N TYR A 80 0.72 -13.67 9.67
CA TYR A 80 0.32 -12.27 9.69
C TYR A 80 -0.11 -11.85 8.30
N VAL A 81 -1.32 -11.36 8.18
CA VAL A 81 -1.87 -10.88 6.90
C VAL A 81 -1.96 -9.37 6.94
N VAL A 82 -1.36 -8.69 5.99
CA VAL A 82 -1.48 -7.24 5.83
C VAL A 82 -2.26 -6.97 4.55
N THR A 83 -3.34 -6.23 4.65
CA THR A 83 -4.19 -5.93 3.50
C THR A 83 -4.28 -4.43 3.26
N LEU A 84 -4.55 -4.06 2.04
CA LEU A 84 -5.04 -2.73 1.65
C LEU A 84 -6.18 -2.28 2.58
N SER A 85 -6.23 -0.96 2.87
CA SER A 85 -7.28 -0.38 3.73
C SER A 85 -8.67 -0.91 3.42
N GLY A 86 -9.36 -1.39 4.44
CA GLY A 86 -10.76 -1.86 4.36
C GLY A 86 -11.77 -0.77 3.96
N LYS A 87 -11.37 0.52 3.96
CA LYS A 87 -12.16 1.63 3.41
C LYS A 87 -12.00 1.76 1.89
N LEU A 88 -10.96 1.17 1.31
CA LEU A 88 -10.63 1.29 -0.11
C LEU A 88 -10.88 -0.01 -0.89
N SER A 89 -10.80 -1.17 -0.24
CA SER A 89 -10.89 -2.49 -0.86
C SER A 89 -11.66 -3.49 -0.01
N GLY A 90 -12.22 -4.52 -0.66
CA GLY A 90 -12.77 -5.70 0.01
C GLY A 90 -11.72 -6.69 0.53
N SER A 91 -10.43 -6.45 0.24
CA SER A 91 -9.31 -7.35 0.56
C SER A 91 -9.27 -7.71 2.05
N TYR A 92 -9.42 -6.73 2.94
CA TYR A 92 -9.49 -6.95 4.38
C TYR A 92 -10.63 -7.91 4.79
N ASN A 93 -11.83 -7.66 4.29
CA ASN A 93 -12.99 -8.51 4.63
C ASN A 93 -12.84 -9.93 4.04
N SER A 94 -12.25 -10.05 2.86
CA SER A 94 -11.94 -11.34 2.24
C SER A 94 -10.95 -12.15 3.08
N ALA A 95 -9.87 -11.51 3.55
CA ALA A 95 -8.88 -12.14 4.42
C ALA A 95 -9.46 -12.53 5.79
N VAL A 96 -10.30 -11.68 6.40
CA VAL A 96 -10.98 -12.01 7.67
C VAL A 96 -11.92 -13.20 7.49
N LEU A 97 -12.68 -13.24 6.39
CA LEU A 97 -13.53 -14.40 6.09
C LEU A 97 -12.71 -15.67 5.88
N ALA A 98 -11.56 -15.56 5.19
CA ALA A 98 -10.64 -16.67 5.00
C ALA A 98 -10.14 -17.27 6.34
N VAL A 99 -9.82 -16.42 7.32
CA VAL A 99 -9.40 -16.90 8.66
C VAL A 99 -10.51 -17.69 9.32
N ASN A 100 -11.76 -17.21 9.26
CA ASN A 100 -12.89 -17.92 9.86
C ASN A 100 -13.10 -19.30 9.20
N LEU A 101 -13.11 -19.35 7.86
CA LEU A 101 -13.27 -20.59 7.11
C LEU A 101 -12.09 -21.56 7.37
N TYR A 102 -10.87 -21.04 7.38
CA TYR A 102 -9.69 -21.86 7.65
C TYR A 102 -9.73 -22.50 9.03
N ASN A 103 -10.15 -21.75 10.06
CA ASN A 103 -10.28 -22.28 11.42
C ASN A 103 -11.40 -23.30 11.56
N GLU A 104 -12.50 -23.15 10.80
CA GLU A 104 -13.58 -24.15 10.75
C GLU A 104 -13.13 -25.46 10.07
N GLU A 105 -12.29 -25.38 9.04
CA GLU A 105 -11.77 -26.56 8.32
C GLU A 105 -10.60 -27.24 9.02
N HIS A 106 -9.86 -26.51 9.87
CA HIS A 106 -8.62 -26.98 10.52
C HIS A 106 -8.71 -26.84 12.05
N GLU A 107 -9.73 -27.43 12.66
CA GLU A 107 -9.86 -27.47 14.10
C GLU A 107 -8.56 -28.02 14.75
N ASP A 108 -8.05 -27.33 15.78
CA ASP A 108 -6.84 -27.70 16.54
C ASP A 108 -5.51 -27.72 15.79
N CYS A 109 -5.37 -27.03 14.63
CA CYS A 109 -4.09 -26.97 13.93
C CYS A 109 -2.99 -26.19 14.69
N GLY A 110 -3.34 -25.45 15.75
CA GLY A 110 -2.42 -24.66 16.57
C GLY A 110 -1.85 -23.42 15.89
N LYS A 111 -2.24 -23.13 14.64
CA LYS A 111 -1.79 -21.97 13.88
C LYS A 111 -2.51 -20.71 14.36
N GLN A 112 -1.74 -19.65 14.61
CA GLN A 112 -2.25 -18.34 14.98
C GLN A 112 -2.23 -17.43 13.74
N ILE A 113 -3.39 -16.92 13.33
CA ILE A 113 -3.54 -16.08 12.14
C ILE A 113 -4.15 -14.74 12.54
N TYR A 114 -3.53 -13.63 12.17
CA TYR A 114 -4.07 -12.29 12.38
C TYR A 114 -4.08 -11.46 11.10
N VAL A 115 -5.15 -10.71 10.88
CA VAL A 115 -5.32 -9.85 9.71
C VAL A 115 -5.25 -8.39 10.14
N PHE A 116 -4.22 -7.69 9.70
CA PHE A 116 -4.06 -6.25 9.86
C PHE A 116 -4.79 -5.49 8.77
N ASN A 117 -5.69 -4.60 9.18
CA ASN A 117 -6.17 -3.54 8.31
C ASN A 117 -5.09 -2.45 8.26
N SER A 118 -4.37 -2.33 7.14
CA SER A 118 -3.26 -1.37 7.04
C SER A 118 -3.68 0.09 7.26
N ARG A 119 -4.96 0.42 7.01
CA ARG A 119 -5.46 1.80 6.90
C ARG A 119 -4.65 2.64 5.91
N SER A 120 -3.95 1.98 5.03
CA SER A 120 -3.02 2.52 4.05
C SER A 120 -3.20 1.82 2.70
N ALA A 121 -2.28 2.06 1.79
CA ALA A 121 -2.17 1.43 0.49
C ALA A 121 -0.70 1.44 0.03
N SER A 122 -0.39 0.62 -0.99
CA SER A 122 0.92 0.64 -1.63
C SER A 122 2.04 0.34 -0.62
N ILE A 123 3.13 1.07 -0.65
CA ILE A 123 4.31 0.86 0.18
C ILE A 123 4.03 0.92 1.70
N GLY A 124 2.87 1.46 2.11
CA GLY A 124 2.47 1.46 3.53
C GLY A 124 2.22 0.06 4.07
N GLU A 125 1.65 -0.83 3.26
CA GLU A 125 1.47 -2.24 3.63
C GLU A 125 2.81 -2.95 3.82
N THR A 126 3.77 -2.65 2.96
CA THR A 126 5.14 -3.18 3.04
C THR A 126 5.84 -2.74 4.33
N LEU A 127 5.66 -1.48 4.75
CA LEU A 127 6.22 -1.00 6.02
C LEU A 127 5.65 -1.75 7.22
N ILE A 128 4.36 -2.09 7.18
CA ILE A 128 3.72 -2.89 8.23
C ILE A 128 4.33 -4.30 8.25
N GLY A 129 4.49 -4.93 7.08
CA GLY A 129 5.15 -6.23 6.99
C GLY A 129 6.58 -6.23 7.54
N ILE A 130 7.38 -5.19 7.22
CA ILE A 130 8.73 -5.01 7.79
C ILE A 130 8.65 -4.85 9.31
N LYS A 131 7.65 -4.14 9.83
CA LYS A 131 7.46 -3.98 11.27
C LYS A 131 7.12 -5.30 11.97
N VAL A 132 6.26 -6.11 11.38
CA VAL A 132 5.95 -7.46 11.86
C VAL A 132 7.22 -8.30 11.91
N GLN A 133 8.04 -8.30 10.85
CA GLN A 133 9.30 -9.02 10.81
C GLN A 133 10.24 -8.57 11.92
N GLU A 134 10.45 -7.27 12.11
CA GLU A 134 11.30 -6.73 13.18
C GLU A 134 10.85 -7.23 14.57
N LEU A 135 9.55 -7.30 14.81
CA LEU A 135 8.98 -7.73 16.10
C LEU A 135 9.10 -9.24 16.31
N GLU A 136 8.82 -10.06 15.30
CA GLU A 136 9.03 -11.51 15.35
C GLU A 136 10.49 -11.87 15.58
N GLU A 137 11.40 -11.24 14.85
CA GLU A 137 12.85 -11.46 15.01
C GLU A 137 13.40 -11.00 16.36
N SER A 138 12.70 -10.11 17.05
CA SER A 138 13.02 -9.72 18.43
C SER A 138 12.57 -10.75 19.48
N GLY A 139 11.85 -11.79 19.08
CA GLY A 139 11.43 -12.90 19.94
C GLY A 139 10.19 -12.59 20.79
N LEU A 140 9.35 -11.66 20.38
CA LEU A 140 8.08 -11.34 21.04
C LEU A 140 7.05 -12.47 20.81
N SER A 141 6.09 -12.58 21.70
CA SER A 141 4.93 -13.46 21.51
C SER A 141 4.02 -12.93 20.40
N PHE A 142 3.22 -13.84 19.80
CA PHE A 142 2.27 -13.47 18.74
C PHE A 142 1.37 -12.28 19.13
N ASP A 143 0.79 -12.31 20.34
CA ASP A 143 -0.08 -11.23 20.84
C ASP A 143 0.65 -9.90 21.00
N GLU A 144 1.92 -9.93 21.40
CA GLU A 144 2.75 -8.71 21.51
C GLU A 144 3.10 -8.16 20.14
N VAL A 145 3.42 -9.03 19.17
CA VAL A 145 3.65 -8.64 17.77
C VAL A 145 2.39 -7.97 17.21
N VAL A 146 1.22 -8.60 17.39
CA VAL A 146 -0.07 -8.03 16.95
C VAL A 146 -0.30 -6.66 17.57
N LYS A 147 -0.19 -6.55 18.90
CA LYS A 147 -0.42 -5.31 19.63
C LYS A 147 0.50 -4.17 19.16
N GLN A 148 1.81 -4.42 19.09
CA GLN A 148 2.77 -3.39 18.70
C GLN A 148 2.66 -3.01 17.22
N THR A 149 2.24 -3.94 16.36
CA THR A 149 1.96 -3.65 14.95
C THR A 149 0.71 -2.77 14.80
N GLU A 150 -0.37 -3.02 15.56
CA GLU A 150 -1.56 -2.13 15.57
C GLU A 150 -1.21 -0.71 16.09
N GLU A 151 -0.36 -0.60 17.10
CA GLU A 151 0.16 0.69 17.57
C GLU A 151 0.98 1.41 16.48
N TYR A 152 1.81 0.66 15.73
CA TYR A 152 2.55 1.18 14.59
C TYR A 152 1.63 1.67 13.48
N ILE A 153 0.63 0.88 13.07
CA ILE A 153 -0.40 1.26 12.06
C ILE A 153 -1.10 2.55 12.48
N SER A 154 -1.45 2.69 13.76
CA SER A 154 -2.14 3.87 14.28
C SER A 154 -1.28 5.14 14.27
N SER A 155 0.04 5.00 14.18
CA SER A 155 1.00 6.12 14.10
C SER A 155 1.53 6.37 12.69
N MET A 156 1.21 5.50 11.73
CA MET A 156 1.69 5.59 10.36
C MET A 156 0.83 6.55 9.54
N ASN A 157 1.48 7.31 8.67
CA ASN A 157 0.82 8.23 7.76
C ASN A 157 1.12 7.88 6.31
N THR A 158 0.13 8.06 5.44
CA THR A 158 0.28 7.90 4.00
C THR A 158 0.00 9.21 3.30
N PHE A 159 0.88 9.59 2.36
CA PHE A 159 0.79 10.81 1.57
C PHE A 159 0.95 10.49 0.09
N PHE A 160 0.29 11.20 -0.78
CA PHE A 160 0.50 11.02 -2.21
C PHE A 160 0.17 12.25 -3.05
N VAL A 161 0.85 12.35 -4.19
CA VAL A 161 0.57 13.31 -5.26
C VAL A 161 0.56 12.56 -6.58
N LEU A 162 -0.56 12.63 -7.30
CA LEU A 162 -0.79 11.93 -8.56
C LEU A 162 -0.94 12.91 -9.72
N GLU A 163 -0.69 12.44 -10.94
CA GLU A 163 -0.95 13.25 -12.14
C GLU A 163 -2.45 13.53 -12.33
N THR A 164 -3.29 12.56 -12.00
CA THR A 164 -4.75 12.68 -12.02
C THR A 164 -5.38 11.86 -10.87
N LEU A 165 -6.53 12.30 -10.40
CA LEU A 165 -7.37 11.55 -9.45
C LEU A 165 -8.55 10.85 -10.15
N ASP A 166 -8.60 10.83 -11.48
CA ASP A 166 -9.75 10.33 -12.22
C ASP A 166 -10.04 8.85 -11.98
N THR A 167 -8.99 8.03 -11.89
CA THR A 167 -9.16 6.60 -11.59
C THR A 167 -9.76 6.38 -10.20
N LEU A 168 -9.24 7.06 -9.18
CA LEU A 168 -9.78 7.01 -7.81
C LEU A 168 -11.23 7.50 -7.77
N ARG A 169 -11.54 8.58 -8.49
CA ARG A 169 -12.90 9.14 -8.57
C ARG A 169 -13.88 8.19 -9.25
N LYS A 170 -13.51 7.68 -10.44
CA LYS A 170 -14.34 6.74 -11.20
C LYS A 170 -14.58 5.43 -10.43
N ALA A 171 -13.58 4.98 -9.68
CA ALA A 171 -13.68 3.80 -8.84
C ALA A 171 -14.42 4.04 -7.50
N GLY A 172 -14.87 5.27 -7.20
CA GLY A 172 -15.62 5.60 -5.99
C GLY A 172 -14.78 5.70 -4.71
N ARG A 173 -13.44 5.72 -4.79
CA ARG A 173 -12.53 5.82 -3.62
C ARG A 173 -12.35 7.24 -3.11
N LEU A 174 -12.96 8.23 -3.77
CA LEU A 174 -13.00 9.64 -3.36
C LEU A 174 -14.41 10.13 -2.97
N SER A 175 -15.35 9.24 -2.70
CA SER A 175 -16.76 9.57 -2.41
C SER A 175 -16.94 10.50 -1.22
N ASN A 176 -16.01 10.51 -0.27
CA ASN A 176 -16.06 11.36 0.93
C ASN A 176 -15.48 12.78 0.71
N LEU A 177 -14.89 13.03 -0.46
CA LEU A 177 -14.37 14.36 -0.78
C LEU A 177 -15.47 15.23 -1.36
N LYS A 178 -15.76 16.38 -0.70
CA LYS A 178 -16.59 17.45 -1.27
C LYS A 178 -15.99 17.83 -2.63
N ALA A 179 -16.85 17.94 -3.64
CA ALA A 179 -16.54 18.11 -5.05
C ALA A 179 -15.14 18.72 -5.32
N PHE A 180 -14.21 17.87 -5.69
CA PHE A 180 -12.92 18.28 -6.21
C PHE A 180 -13.20 19.09 -7.49
N VAL A 181 -12.87 20.39 -7.50
CA VAL A 181 -13.01 21.23 -8.68
C VAL A 181 -11.98 20.74 -9.72
N ALA A 182 -12.36 19.71 -10.45
CA ALA A 182 -11.65 19.29 -11.64
C ALA A 182 -11.79 20.44 -12.66
N GLY A 183 -10.73 21.19 -12.90
CA GLY A 183 -10.80 22.23 -13.93
C GLY A 183 -9.89 23.43 -13.74
N THR A 184 -9.24 23.62 -12.62
CA THR A 184 -8.23 24.68 -12.50
C THR A 184 -6.90 24.20 -13.11
N LEU A 185 -6.48 24.89 -14.15
CA LEU A 185 -5.31 24.57 -14.94
C LEU A 185 -4.07 24.32 -14.05
N ASN A 186 -3.57 23.07 -14.07
CA ASN A 186 -2.33 22.65 -13.42
C ASN A 186 -2.33 22.71 -11.86
N ILE A 187 -3.49 22.60 -11.20
CA ILE A 187 -3.54 22.41 -9.75
C ILE A 187 -3.39 20.92 -9.44
N LYS A 188 -2.42 20.58 -8.59
CA LYS A 188 -2.15 19.23 -8.10
C LYS A 188 -2.51 19.15 -6.62
N PRO A 189 -3.45 18.30 -6.22
CA PRO A 189 -3.76 18.08 -4.82
C PRO A 189 -2.65 17.27 -4.14
N VAL A 190 -2.42 17.60 -2.87
CA VAL A 190 -1.66 16.77 -1.93
C VAL A 190 -2.66 15.99 -1.12
N MET A 191 -2.59 14.69 -1.18
CA MET A 191 -3.54 13.77 -0.58
C MET A 191 -2.87 12.97 0.54
N GLY A 192 -3.68 12.42 1.43
CA GLY A 192 -3.21 11.52 2.48
C GLY A 192 -4.32 10.59 2.98
N SER A 193 -3.97 9.71 3.91
CA SER A 193 -4.93 8.86 4.61
C SER A 193 -5.54 9.59 5.82
N THR A 194 -6.80 9.26 6.15
CA THR A 194 -7.36 9.51 7.47
C THR A 194 -6.93 8.42 8.45
N ASP A 195 -7.13 8.60 9.75
CA ASP A 195 -6.85 7.58 10.78
C ASP A 195 -7.64 6.27 10.55
N GLU A 196 -8.76 6.35 9.83
CA GLU A 196 -9.59 5.19 9.47
C GLU A 196 -9.17 4.54 8.13
N GLY A 197 -8.20 5.11 7.40
CA GLY A 197 -7.74 4.60 6.12
C GLY A 197 -8.54 5.04 4.89
N SER A 198 -9.39 6.09 5.03
CA SER A 198 -10.00 6.75 3.87
C SER A 198 -9.05 7.79 3.27
N ILE A 199 -9.30 8.18 2.02
CA ILE A 199 -8.53 9.25 1.38
C ILE A 199 -9.05 10.62 1.79
N GLN A 200 -8.13 11.55 2.10
CA GLN A 200 -8.42 12.95 2.36
C GLN A 200 -7.48 13.88 1.58
N GLN A 201 -7.92 15.11 1.35
CA GLN A 201 -7.09 16.15 0.79
C GLN A 201 -6.41 16.93 1.92
N LEU A 202 -5.09 16.99 1.92
CA LEU A 202 -4.27 17.74 2.88
C LEU A 202 -3.96 19.14 2.38
N GLY A 203 -3.87 19.31 1.06
CA GLY A 203 -3.56 20.60 0.45
C GLY A 203 -3.57 20.54 -1.06
N GLN A 204 -3.05 21.58 -1.68
CA GLN A 204 -2.86 21.63 -3.12
C GLN A 204 -1.77 22.63 -3.50
N ALA A 205 -1.17 22.47 -4.68
CA ALA A 205 -0.23 23.44 -5.22
C ALA A 205 -0.31 23.52 -6.75
N ARG A 206 0.21 24.59 -7.32
CA ARG A 206 0.24 24.75 -8.78
C ARG A 206 1.47 24.06 -9.35
N GLY A 207 1.24 23.01 -10.12
CA GLY A 207 2.26 22.18 -10.77
C GLY A 207 2.84 21.11 -9.84
N MET A 208 3.30 20.01 -10.46
CA MET A 208 3.77 18.81 -9.78
C MET A 208 4.91 19.10 -8.78
N LYS A 209 5.94 19.85 -9.20
CA LYS A 209 7.10 20.13 -8.35
C LYS A 209 6.72 20.81 -7.03
N ARG A 210 5.82 21.81 -7.07
CA ARG A 210 5.36 22.50 -5.85
C ARG A 210 4.49 21.60 -4.97
N ALA A 211 3.67 20.75 -5.60
CA ALA A 211 2.85 19.80 -4.85
C ALA A 211 3.72 18.76 -4.11
N LEU A 212 4.76 18.25 -4.77
CA LEU A 212 5.72 17.34 -4.14
C LEU A 212 6.51 18.02 -3.01
N THR A 213 6.93 19.28 -3.19
CA THR A 213 7.59 20.05 -2.11
C THR A 213 6.67 20.20 -0.91
N LYS A 214 5.40 20.58 -1.14
CA LYS A 214 4.41 20.67 -0.06
C LYS A 214 4.16 19.31 0.61
N MET A 215 4.03 18.24 -0.15
CA MET A 215 3.90 16.89 0.41
C MET A 215 5.07 16.54 1.32
N VAL A 216 6.31 16.84 0.91
CA VAL A 216 7.51 16.61 1.72
C VAL A 216 7.47 17.40 3.03
N GLU A 217 7.05 18.67 2.98
CA GLU A 217 6.87 19.50 4.18
C GLU A 217 5.79 18.91 5.11
N ASP A 218 4.67 18.47 4.56
CA ASP A 218 3.58 17.84 5.31
C ASP A 218 4.04 16.50 5.96
N VAL A 219 4.82 15.67 5.24
CA VAL A 219 5.42 14.44 5.76
C VAL A 219 6.30 14.72 6.98
N VAL A 220 7.23 15.67 6.86
CA VAL A 220 8.15 16.00 7.97
C VAL A 220 7.40 16.61 9.16
N ALA A 221 6.40 17.45 8.90
CA ALA A 221 5.59 18.06 9.96
C ALA A 221 4.72 17.04 10.72
N ALA A 222 4.24 16.00 10.04
CA ALA A 222 3.40 14.97 10.64
C ALA A 222 4.20 13.86 11.34
N THR A 223 5.49 13.68 10.98
CA THR A 223 6.31 12.59 11.49
C THR A 223 7.06 12.98 12.75
N LYS A 224 6.74 12.31 13.86
CA LYS A 224 7.54 12.41 15.10
C LYS A 224 8.71 11.45 15.03
N ASP A 225 9.84 11.83 15.65
CA ASP A 225 11.03 10.99 15.81
C ASP A 225 11.52 10.38 14.48
N CYS A 226 11.65 11.22 13.45
CA CYS A 226 12.03 10.81 12.09
C CYS A 226 13.27 9.89 12.07
N GLU A 227 14.25 10.10 12.93
CA GLU A 227 15.48 9.31 13.01
C GLU A 227 15.24 7.83 13.39
N HIS A 228 14.09 7.52 13.99
CA HIS A 228 13.69 6.15 14.34
C HIS A 228 12.72 5.54 13.34
N ARG A 229 12.27 6.31 12.35
CA ARG A 229 11.28 5.85 11.34
C ARG A 229 11.95 5.43 10.04
N ILE A 230 11.45 4.33 9.47
CA ILE A 230 11.68 4.00 8.07
C ILE A 230 10.62 4.76 7.27
N LEU A 231 11.06 5.54 6.29
CA LEU A 231 10.20 6.18 5.31
C LEU A 231 10.28 5.41 4.00
N ALA A 232 9.16 5.16 3.38
CA ALA A 232 9.13 4.47 2.10
C ALA A 232 8.39 5.30 1.03
N ILE A 233 8.94 5.27 -0.18
CA ILE A 233 8.43 5.97 -1.36
C ILE A 233 8.14 4.93 -2.42
N SER A 234 6.91 4.86 -2.92
CA SER A 234 6.62 4.19 -4.18
C SER A 234 6.34 5.20 -5.30
N HIS A 235 6.76 4.86 -6.50
CA HIS A 235 6.57 5.70 -7.68
C HIS A 235 6.04 4.86 -8.84
N CYS A 236 5.21 5.46 -9.68
CA CYS A 236 4.74 4.80 -10.89
C CYS A 236 5.51 5.36 -12.10
N ASN A 237 6.43 4.55 -12.62
CA ASN A 237 7.23 4.87 -13.82
C ASN A 237 7.94 6.24 -13.76
N CYS A 238 8.37 6.70 -12.60
CA CYS A 238 9.02 8.01 -12.46
C CYS A 238 10.16 8.03 -11.41
N PRO A 239 11.22 7.21 -11.58
CA PRO A 239 12.30 7.07 -10.61
C PRO A 239 13.02 8.40 -10.32
N GLU A 240 13.18 9.26 -11.30
CA GLU A 240 13.81 10.58 -11.12
C GLU A 240 13.01 11.48 -10.18
N ARG A 241 11.66 11.38 -10.24
CA ARG A 241 10.76 12.10 -9.35
C ARG A 241 10.86 11.59 -7.93
N ALA A 242 10.96 10.27 -7.75
CA ALA A 242 11.18 9.65 -6.43
C ALA A 242 12.51 10.06 -5.82
N GLN A 243 13.59 10.10 -6.61
CA GLN A 243 14.91 10.59 -6.15
C GLN A 243 14.88 12.08 -5.78
N TYR A 244 14.15 12.90 -6.54
CA TYR A 244 13.94 14.31 -6.17
C TYR A 244 13.23 14.44 -4.82
N VAL A 245 12.16 13.67 -4.58
CA VAL A 245 11.42 13.66 -3.32
C VAL A 245 12.32 13.21 -2.17
N LYS A 246 13.07 12.13 -2.34
CA LYS A 246 14.07 11.66 -1.37
C LYS A 246 15.06 12.76 -1.01
N ALA A 247 15.65 13.41 -2.01
CA ALA A 247 16.63 14.49 -1.78
C ALA A 247 16.02 15.71 -1.06
N CYS A 248 14.72 15.97 -1.25
CA CYS A 248 14.01 17.01 -0.49
C CYS A 248 13.78 16.61 0.97
N LEU A 249 13.39 15.36 1.22
CA LEU A 249 13.20 14.82 2.57
C LEU A 249 14.51 14.86 3.38
N GLU A 250 15.61 14.38 2.79
CA GLU A 250 16.95 14.35 3.42
C GLU A 250 17.50 15.72 3.80
N LYS A 251 17.00 16.80 3.16
CA LYS A 251 17.36 18.18 3.53
C LYS A 251 16.60 18.69 4.75
N LEU A 252 15.41 18.14 5.03
CA LEU A 252 14.52 18.63 6.08
C LEU A 252 14.58 17.78 7.34
N ALA A 253 14.81 16.47 7.21
CA ALA A 253 14.86 15.54 8.34
C ALA A 253 15.78 14.35 8.04
N ARG A 254 16.29 13.73 9.10
CA ARG A 254 17.04 12.48 9.03
C ARG A 254 16.09 11.33 9.37
N PHE A 255 15.95 10.38 8.47
CA PHE A 255 15.19 9.14 8.69
C PHE A 255 16.15 7.97 8.96
N LYS A 256 15.69 6.95 9.70
CA LYS A 256 16.44 5.70 9.94
C LYS A 256 16.85 5.07 8.61
N LYS A 257 15.92 5.02 7.65
CA LYS A 257 16.14 4.53 6.29
C LYS A 257 15.08 5.14 5.36
N ILE A 258 15.45 5.39 4.11
CA ILE A 258 14.49 5.72 3.04
C ILE A 258 14.54 4.61 1.99
N VAL A 259 13.40 3.95 1.76
CA VAL A 259 13.22 2.90 0.77
C VAL A 259 12.50 3.48 -0.44
N ILE A 260 12.91 3.13 -1.64
CA ILE A 260 12.23 3.52 -2.90
C ILE A 260 11.95 2.25 -3.69
N VAL A 261 10.70 2.13 -4.19
CA VAL A 261 10.27 1.03 -5.06
C VAL A 261 9.42 1.55 -6.20
N ASP A 262 9.34 0.79 -7.30
CA ASP A 262 8.34 1.02 -8.33
C ASP A 262 7.01 0.39 -7.92
N THR A 263 5.89 0.97 -8.38
CA THR A 263 4.55 0.44 -8.05
C THR A 263 4.27 -0.87 -8.77
N ALA A 264 3.61 -1.81 -8.08
CA ALA A 264 2.99 -2.99 -8.66
C ALA A 264 1.64 -2.62 -9.33
N GLY A 265 0.85 -3.61 -9.74
CA GLY A 265 -0.31 -3.41 -10.60
C GLY A 265 -1.40 -2.53 -10.00
N ILE A 266 -1.86 -2.84 -8.80
CA ILE A 266 -2.93 -2.06 -8.13
C ILE A 266 -2.48 -0.63 -7.87
N SER A 267 -1.30 -0.45 -7.33
CA SER A 267 -0.75 0.87 -7.08
C SER A 267 -0.54 1.66 -8.37
N SER A 268 -0.05 1.03 -9.45
CA SER A 268 0.09 1.67 -10.78
C SER A 268 -1.26 2.11 -11.35
N MET A 269 -2.32 1.28 -11.18
CA MET A 269 -3.66 1.61 -11.64
C MET A 269 -4.16 2.93 -11.05
N TYR A 270 -3.94 3.14 -9.75
CA TYR A 270 -4.45 4.33 -9.07
C TYR A 270 -3.46 5.50 -9.09
N ALA A 271 -2.16 5.23 -9.01
CA ALA A 271 -1.13 6.26 -9.07
C ALA A 271 -1.03 6.91 -10.45
N ASN A 272 -1.30 6.16 -11.50
CA ASN A 272 -1.06 6.53 -12.89
C ASN A 272 0.43 6.89 -13.14
N ASP A 273 0.82 6.98 -14.41
CA ASP A 273 2.17 7.36 -14.80
C ASP A 273 2.60 8.68 -14.14
N GLY A 274 3.68 8.65 -13.37
CA GLY A 274 4.23 9.82 -12.67
C GLY A 274 3.72 10.04 -11.23
N GLY A 275 2.90 9.15 -10.66
CA GLY A 275 2.43 9.24 -9.29
C GLY A 275 3.52 8.95 -8.26
N ILE A 276 3.45 9.62 -7.10
CA ILE A 276 4.33 9.39 -5.93
C ILE A 276 3.45 9.13 -4.71
N ILE A 277 3.79 8.08 -3.97
CA ILE A 277 3.16 7.70 -2.70
C ILE A 277 4.25 7.59 -1.64
N ILE A 278 4.02 8.09 -0.44
CA ILE A 278 4.93 8.01 0.71
C ILE A 278 4.17 7.42 1.88
N ALA A 279 4.82 6.52 2.60
CA ALA A 279 4.37 6.06 3.91
C ALA A 279 5.49 6.20 4.95
N VAL A 280 5.14 6.56 6.20
CA VAL A 280 6.08 6.78 7.30
C VAL A 280 5.42 6.64 8.66
#